data_21d7dd3e0be12e3873642ebb5ba7912e
#
_entry.id   21d7dd3e0be12e3873642ebb5ba7912e
#
_cell.length_a   1.000
_cell.length_b   1.000
_cell.length_c   1.000
_cell.angle_alpha   90.00
_cell.angle_beta   90.00
_cell.angle_gamma   90.00
#
_symmetry.space_group_name_H-M   'P 1'
#
loop_
_entity.id
_entity.type
_entity.pdbx_description
1 polymer ?
#
loop_
_entity_poly.entity_id
_entity_poly.type
_entity_poly.pdbx_seq_one_letter_code
_entity_poly.pdbx_strand_id
1 'polypeptide(L)'
;MKAMLKDGYATEIRDDIANDWSFLTVLRKIDKGETGLIVDAAELMLGGSEEVDRLAKHLEVNGVTSVDSMVSAITELMESVNALKNSEPSPA
;
A
#
# COMPACT_ATOMS: atom_id res chain seq x y z
N MET A 1 5.96 9.72 -3.29
CA MET A 1 4.87 10.35 -2.51
C MET A 1 4.84 9.78 -1.11
N LYS A 2 4.85 10.61 -0.11
CA LYS A 2 4.90 10.15 1.27
C LYS A 2 3.52 9.66 1.73
N ALA A 3 3.47 8.48 2.34
CA ALA A 3 2.25 7.92 2.90
C ALA A 3 2.49 7.51 4.33
N MET A 4 1.43 7.46 5.13
CA MET A 4 1.56 7.22 6.57
C MET A 4 0.42 6.35 7.07
N LEU A 5 0.76 5.42 7.95
CA LEU A 5 -0.22 4.65 8.71
C LEU A 5 -0.75 5.50 9.87
N LYS A 6 -1.89 5.11 10.39
CA LYS A 6 -2.52 5.80 11.53
C LYS A 6 -1.64 5.79 12.77
N ASP A 7 -0.76 4.80 12.91
CA ASP A 7 0.17 4.70 14.05
C ASP A 7 1.42 5.57 13.89
N GLY A 8 1.55 6.28 12.77
CA GLY A 8 2.67 7.17 12.52
C GLY A 8 3.79 6.60 11.65
N TYR A 9 3.73 5.31 11.31
CA TYR A 9 4.73 4.73 10.39
C TYR A 9 4.62 5.39 9.02
N ALA A 10 5.74 5.90 8.51
CA ALA A 10 5.78 6.60 7.23
C ALA A 10 6.63 5.84 6.22
N THR A 11 6.22 5.87 4.97
CA THR A 11 6.95 5.26 3.87
C THR A 11 6.73 6.06 2.59
N GLU A 12 7.52 5.75 1.57
CA GLU A 12 7.36 6.35 0.26
C GLU A 12 6.58 5.43 -0.66
N ILE A 13 5.60 6.00 -1.36
CA ILE A 13 4.86 5.32 -2.41
C ILE A 13 5.26 5.94 -3.73
N ARG A 14 5.39 5.14 -4.79
CA ARG A 14 5.71 5.64 -6.12
C ARG A 14 4.69 6.69 -6.55
N ASP A 15 5.17 7.80 -7.07
CA ASP A 15 4.31 8.92 -7.49
C ASP A 15 3.32 8.54 -8.58
N ASP A 16 3.70 7.61 -9.44
CA ASP A 16 2.89 7.19 -10.59
C ASP A 16 2.01 5.96 -10.32
N ILE A 17 1.94 5.51 -9.05
CA ILE A 17 1.28 4.24 -8.74
C ILE A 17 -0.20 4.22 -9.15
N ALA A 18 -0.89 5.33 -9.00
CA ALA A 18 -2.31 5.40 -9.35
C ALA A 18 -2.55 5.30 -10.86
N ASN A 19 -1.52 5.51 -11.66
CA ASN A 19 -1.59 5.44 -13.12
C ASN A 19 -0.86 4.19 -13.67
N ASP A 20 -0.54 3.25 -12.82
CA ASP A 20 0.17 2.03 -13.20
C ASP A 20 -0.86 0.93 -13.50
N TRP A 21 -0.93 0.53 -14.76
CA TRP A 21 -1.85 -0.52 -15.20
C TRP A 21 -1.62 -1.84 -14.49
N SER A 22 -0.35 -2.21 -14.27
CA SER A 22 -0.01 -3.45 -13.58
C SER A 22 -0.55 -3.45 -12.16
N PHE A 23 -0.41 -2.33 -11.47
CA PHE A 23 -0.91 -2.18 -10.10
C PHE A 23 -2.43 -2.31 -10.06
N LEU A 24 -3.12 -1.61 -10.94
CA LEU A 24 -4.59 -1.68 -11.01
C LEU A 24 -5.08 -3.10 -11.32
N THR A 25 -4.38 -3.80 -12.22
CA THR A 25 -4.70 -5.18 -12.57
C THR A 25 -4.55 -6.10 -11.34
N VAL A 26 -3.48 -5.94 -10.58
CA VAL A 26 -3.24 -6.71 -9.37
C VAL A 26 -4.32 -6.43 -8.32
N LEU A 27 -4.67 -5.16 -8.11
CA LEU A 27 -5.72 -4.79 -7.16
C LEU A 27 -7.05 -5.44 -7.53
N ARG A 28 -7.39 -5.44 -8.81
CA ARG A 28 -8.63 -6.06 -9.28
C ARG A 28 -8.65 -7.55 -8.99
N LYS A 29 -7.53 -8.24 -9.21
CA LYS A 29 -7.43 -9.67 -8.92
C LYS A 29 -7.55 -9.96 -7.43
N ILE A 30 -6.98 -9.12 -6.59
CA ILE A 30 -7.12 -9.22 -5.14
C ILE A 30 -8.59 -9.10 -4.74
N ASP A 31 -9.31 -8.12 -5.31
CA ASP A 31 -10.73 -7.94 -5.06
C ASP A 31 -11.56 -9.17 -5.45
N LYS A 32 -11.08 -9.94 -6.43
CA LYS A 32 -11.72 -11.17 -6.87
C LYS A 32 -11.34 -12.39 -6.03
N GLY A 33 -10.53 -12.20 -4.99
CA GLY A 33 -10.18 -13.27 -4.06
C GLY A 33 -8.78 -13.83 -4.18
N GLU A 34 -7.95 -13.31 -5.10
CA GLU A 34 -6.56 -13.77 -5.25
C GLU A 34 -5.65 -13.05 -4.26
N THR A 35 -5.80 -13.40 -2.98
CA THR A 35 -5.13 -12.71 -1.88
C THR A 35 -3.61 -12.84 -1.91
N GLY A 36 -3.07 -13.88 -2.55
CA GLY A 36 -1.62 -14.04 -2.69
C GLY A 36 -0.96 -12.89 -3.45
N LEU A 37 -1.71 -12.18 -4.26
CA LEU A 37 -1.20 -11.04 -5.02
C LEU A 37 -1.00 -9.77 -4.17
N ILE A 38 -1.35 -9.82 -2.89
CA ILE A 38 -1.09 -8.72 -1.95
C ILE A 38 0.41 -8.39 -1.91
N VAL A 39 1.25 -9.40 -1.96
CA VAL A 39 2.71 -9.20 -1.97
C VAL A 39 3.13 -8.42 -3.22
N ASP A 40 2.59 -8.80 -4.37
CA ASP A 40 2.89 -8.11 -5.64
C ASP A 40 2.41 -6.66 -5.61
N ALA A 41 1.21 -6.43 -5.10
CA ALA A 41 0.66 -5.08 -4.96
C ALA A 41 1.55 -4.23 -4.06
N ALA A 42 1.97 -4.77 -2.93
CA ALA A 42 2.84 -4.04 -1.99
C ALA A 42 4.19 -3.70 -2.64
N GLU A 43 4.79 -4.63 -3.36
CA GLU A 43 6.06 -4.39 -4.03
C GLU A 43 5.94 -3.31 -5.11
N LEU A 44 4.87 -3.35 -5.90
CA LEU A 44 4.63 -2.33 -6.92
C LEU A 44 4.43 -0.96 -6.28
N MET A 45 3.66 -0.90 -5.21
CA MET A 45 3.33 0.34 -4.54
C MET A 45 4.55 0.96 -3.85
N LEU A 46 5.34 0.16 -3.16
CA LEU A 46 6.45 0.64 -2.35
C LEU A 46 7.78 0.67 -3.10
N GLY A 47 7.81 0.16 -4.33
CA GLY A 47 9.01 0.25 -5.16
C GLY A 47 10.02 -0.86 -4.93
N GLY A 48 9.66 -1.94 -4.26
CA GLY A 48 10.56 -3.07 -4.10
C GLY A 48 10.30 -3.89 -2.84
N SER A 49 10.99 -5.02 -2.73
CA SER A 49 10.80 -5.95 -1.62
C SER A 49 11.37 -5.45 -0.29
N GLU A 50 12.38 -4.61 -0.31
CA GLU A 50 12.99 -4.09 0.93
C GLU A 50 12.00 -3.27 1.74
N GLU A 51 11.24 -2.40 1.10
CA GLU A 51 10.24 -1.58 1.78
C GLU A 51 9.06 -2.43 2.26
N VAL A 52 8.70 -3.46 1.51
CA VAL A 52 7.68 -4.42 1.95
C VAL A 52 8.14 -5.15 3.20
N ASP A 53 9.39 -5.58 3.23
CA ASP A 53 9.96 -6.26 4.39
C ASP A 53 9.98 -5.34 5.62
N ARG A 54 10.32 -4.07 5.44
CA ARG A 54 10.28 -3.08 6.52
C ARG A 54 8.89 -2.92 7.09
N LEU A 55 7.90 -2.84 6.23
CA LEU A 55 6.50 -2.73 6.67
C LEU A 55 6.07 -3.99 7.41
N ALA A 56 6.39 -5.16 6.87
CA ALA A 56 6.06 -6.42 7.52
C ALA A 56 6.71 -6.52 8.90
N LYS A 57 7.95 -6.06 9.02
CA LYS A 57 8.66 -6.06 10.30
C LYS A 57 7.99 -5.12 11.30
N HIS A 58 7.54 -3.97 10.84
CA HIS A 58 6.81 -3.01 11.68
C HIS A 58 5.51 -3.60 12.22
N LEU A 59 4.83 -4.43 11.44
CA LEU A 59 3.54 -5.02 11.80
C LEU A 59 3.67 -6.36 12.52
N GLU A 60 4.90 -6.85 12.69
CA GLU A 60 5.15 -8.14 13.31
C GLU A 60 4.69 -8.18 14.76
N VAL A 61 3.96 -9.23 15.12
CA VAL A 61 3.54 -9.51 16.50
C VAL A 61 3.93 -10.93 16.82
N ASN A 62 4.74 -11.11 17.87
CA ASN A 62 5.21 -12.42 18.32
C ASN A 62 5.88 -13.24 17.20
N GLY A 63 6.67 -12.56 16.37
CA GLY A 63 7.42 -13.20 15.28
C GLY A 63 6.61 -13.47 14.03
N VAL A 64 5.37 -13.01 13.96
CA VAL A 64 4.49 -13.26 12.81
C VAL A 64 3.88 -11.94 12.32
N THR A 65 3.90 -11.74 11.00
CA THR A 65 3.16 -10.66 10.37
C THR A 65 1.95 -11.28 9.67
N SER A 66 0.75 -10.96 10.12
CA SER A 66 -0.46 -11.55 9.55
C SER A 66 -0.80 -10.92 8.19
N VAL A 67 -1.44 -11.71 7.34
CA VAL A 67 -1.95 -11.21 6.04
C VAL A 67 -2.94 -10.08 6.29
N ASP A 68 -3.81 -10.22 7.28
CA ASP A 68 -4.81 -9.19 7.60
C ASP A 68 -4.16 -7.85 7.98
N SER A 69 -3.08 -7.89 8.75
CA SER A 69 -2.34 -6.68 9.10
C SER A 69 -1.74 -6.02 7.87
N MET A 70 -1.19 -6.80 6.95
CA MET A 70 -0.61 -6.28 5.71
C MET A 70 -1.69 -5.67 4.82
N VAL A 71 -2.83 -6.35 4.66
CA VAL A 71 -3.95 -5.83 3.86
C VAL A 71 -4.45 -4.50 4.44
N SER A 72 -4.62 -4.45 5.75
CA SER A 72 -5.06 -3.23 6.43
C SER A 72 -4.07 -2.10 6.26
N ALA A 73 -2.78 -2.39 6.39
CA ALA A 73 -1.73 -1.37 6.24
C ALA A 73 -1.68 -0.84 4.81
N ILE A 74 -1.74 -1.71 3.81
CA ILE A 74 -1.74 -1.31 2.40
C ILE A 74 -2.95 -0.43 2.11
N THR A 75 -4.11 -0.80 2.63
CA THR A 75 -5.34 -0.01 2.47
C THR A 75 -5.18 1.37 3.10
N GLU A 76 -4.63 1.45 4.31
CA GLU A 76 -4.40 2.74 4.98
C GLU A 76 -3.43 3.61 4.19
N LEU A 77 -2.37 3.03 3.65
CA LEU A 77 -1.41 3.78 2.84
C LEU A 77 -2.07 4.33 1.57
N MET A 78 -2.91 3.53 0.92
CA MET A 78 -3.65 3.97 -0.25
C MET A 78 -4.64 5.09 0.08
N GLU A 79 -5.34 4.97 1.20
CA GLU A 79 -6.26 6.01 1.66
C GLU A 79 -5.53 7.30 1.97
N SER A 80 -4.35 7.21 2.57
CA SER A 80 -3.50 8.35 2.86
C SER A 80 -3.14 9.11 1.58
N VAL A 81 -2.78 8.40 0.54
CA VAL A 81 -2.45 8.99 -0.76
C VAL A 81 -3.69 9.62 -1.40
N ASN A 82 -4.82 8.93 -1.34
CA ASN A 82 -6.07 9.45 -1.89
C ASN A 82 -6.52 10.73 -1.16
N ALA A 83 -6.35 10.78 0.15
CA ALA A 83 -6.67 11.96 0.94
C ALA A 83 -5.80 13.14 0.51
N LEU A 84 -4.53 12.93 0.26
CA LEU A 84 -3.63 13.97 -0.23
C LEU A 84 -4.06 14.49 -1.60
N LYS A 85 -4.44 13.58 -2.50
CA LYS A 85 -4.93 13.95 -3.83
C LYS A 85 -6.24 14.73 -3.76
N ASN A 86 -7.13 14.30 -2.88
CA ASN A 86 -8.45 14.92 -2.75
C ASN A 86 -8.41 16.27 -2.04
N SER A 87 -7.33 16.56 -1.30
CA SER A 87 -7.16 17.82 -0.62
C SER A 87 -6.64 18.92 -1.56
N GLU A 88 -6.18 18.56 -2.75
CA GLU A 88 -5.77 19.55 -3.73
C GLU A 88 -7.00 20.22 -4.34
N PRO A 89 -6.95 21.57 -4.53
CA PRO A 89 -8.08 22.24 -5.15
C PRO A 89 -8.28 21.68 -6.55
N SER A 90 -9.46 21.11 -6.76
CA SER A 90 -9.84 20.62 -8.06
C SER A 90 -9.95 21.81 -9.01
N PRO A 91 -9.25 21.80 -10.16
CA PRO A 91 -9.52 22.80 -11.19
C PRO A 91 -10.94 22.53 -11.69
N ALA A 92 -11.81 23.38 -11.31
CA ALA A 92 -13.21 23.30 -11.72
C ALA A 92 -13.33 23.52 -13.21
#